data_6d1c3a8b0637738ef342171d5459be66
#
_entry.id   6d1c3a8b0637738ef342171d5459be66
#
_cell.length_a   1.000
_cell.length_b   1.000
_cell.length_c   1.000
_cell.angle_alpha   90.00
_cell.angle_beta   90.00
_cell.angle_gamma   90.00
#
_symmetry.space_group_name_H-M   'P 1'
#
loop_
_entity.id
_entity.type
_entity.pdbx_description
1 polymer ?
#
loop_
_entity_poly.entity_id
_entity_poly.type
_entity_poly.pdbx_seq_one_letter_code
_entity_poly.pdbx_strand_id
1 'polypeptide(L)'
;QNFCEYVVEFVDDNITQVFGNRPNMIVGPLSLTILVWVFLMNLMDLVPVDIIPHAAALMGIPYMKVVATTDPNATMGMSLSVFFLVLYYNIKMKGPINFGAGFFTHPIPSIWAAPFNFMLEIVDLIAKPLSHGLRLFGNLYAGEMIFILIALLYSSGFVLGLLGGVMQWAWAIFHILIIGLQ
;
A
#
# COMPACT_ATOMS: atom_id res chain seq x y z
N GLN A 1 -21.27 -15.26 -2.66
CA GLN A 1 -21.18 -15.26 -4.15
C GLN A 1 -21.17 -13.81 -4.65
N ASN A 2 -22.20 -13.00 -4.33
CA ASN A 2 -22.32 -11.60 -4.77
C ASN A 2 -21.14 -10.69 -4.34
N PHE A 3 -20.56 -10.91 -3.17
CA PHE A 3 -19.41 -10.12 -2.70
C PHE A 3 -18.16 -10.39 -3.54
N CYS A 4 -17.87 -11.65 -3.85
CA CYS A 4 -16.72 -12.00 -4.69
C CYS A 4 -16.89 -11.47 -6.11
N GLU A 5 -18.09 -11.56 -6.65
CA GLU A 5 -18.43 -11.01 -7.98
C GLU A 5 -18.23 -9.49 -8.00
N TYR A 6 -18.69 -8.77 -6.98
CA TYR A 6 -18.50 -7.33 -6.85
C TYR A 6 -17.02 -6.91 -6.81
N VAL A 7 -16.19 -7.64 -6.06
CA VAL A 7 -14.73 -7.34 -6.00
C VAL A 7 -14.06 -7.61 -7.34
N VAL A 8 -14.42 -8.70 -8.02
CA VAL A 8 -13.89 -9.03 -9.36
C VAL A 8 -14.31 -7.98 -10.39
N GLU A 9 -15.57 -7.58 -10.38
CA GLU A 9 -16.10 -6.54 -11.27
C GLU A 9 -15.40 -5.19 -11.02
N PHE A 10 -15.21 -4.80 -9.76
CA PHE A 10 -14.48 -3.59 -9.40
C PHE A 10 -13.04 -3.60 -9.94
N VAL A 11 -12.33 -4.73 -9.85
CA VAL A 11 -10.97 -4.85 -10.39
C VAL A 11 -10.98 -4.81 -11.91
N ASP A 12 -11.93 -5.48 -12.55
CA ASP A 12 -12.04 -5.53 -14.01
C ASP A 12 -12.37 -4.15 -14.60
N ASP A 13 -13.25 -3.39 -13.97
CA ASP A 13 -13.57 -2.02 -14.35
C ASP A 13 -12.34 -1.10 -14.29
N ASN A 14 -11.54 -1.20 -13.21
CA ASN A 14 -10.31 -0.43 -13.08
C ASN A 14 -9.28 -0.82 -14.15
N ILE A 15 -9.14 -2.10 -14.43
CA ILE A 15 -8.24 -2.59 -15.48
C ILE A 15 -8.68 -2.09 -16.85
N THR A 16 -9.98 -2.13 -17.14
CA THR A 16 -10.55 -1.68 -18.40
C THR A 16 -10.36 -0.17 -18.61
N GLN A 17 -10.46 0.61 -17.53
CA GLN A 17 -10.19 2.06 -17.59
C GLN A 17 -8.73 2.37 -17.92
N VAL A 18 -7.77 1.59 -17.43
CA VAL A 18 -6.35 1.83 -17.62
C VAL A 18 -5.82 1.25 -18.93
N PHE A 19 -6.23 0.03 -19.28
CA PHE A 19 -5.70 -0.73 -20.42
C PHE A 19 -6.63 -0.78 -21.64
N GLY A 20 -7.86 -0.29 -21.51
CA GLY A 20 -8.88 -0.40 -22.55
C GLY A 20 -9.39 -1.85 -22.71
N ASN A 21 -10.03 -2.12 -23.86
CA ASN A 21 -10.71 -3.41 -24.11
C ASN A 21 -9.79 -4.61 -24.43
N ARG A 22 -8.46 -4.48 -24.22
CA ARG A 22 -7.51 -5.57 -24.47
C ARG A 22 -6.55 -5.77 -23.28
N PRO A 23 -7.04 -6.13 -22.08
CA PRO A 23 -6.17 -6.51 -21.00
C PRO A 23 -5.44 -7.81 -21.31
N ASN A 24 -4.15 -7.88 -20.99
CA ASN A 24 -3.45 -9.16 -20.98
C ASN A 24 -4.11 -10.09 -19.97
N MET A 25 -4.29 -11.35 -20.35
CA MET A 25 -4.95 -12.38 -19.54
C MET A 25 -4.40 -12.54 -18.11
N ILE A 26 -3.15 -12.11 -17.88
CA ILE A 26 -2.44 -12.24 -16.60
C ILE A 26 -2.67 -11.03 -15.70
N VAL A 27 -2.97 -9.85 -16.24
CA VAL A 27 -3.08 -8.59 -15.46
C VAL A 27 -4.28 -8.63 -14.51
N GLY A 28 -5.41 -9.19 -14.94
CA GLY A 28 -6.61 -9.31 -14.10
C GLY A 28 -6.38 -10.13 -12.82
N PRO A 29 -5.99 -11.40 -12.93
CA PRO A 29 -5.70 -12.25 -11.78
C PRO A 29 -4.57 -11.70 -10.89
N LEU A 30 -3.53 -11.12 -11.49
CA LEU A 30 -2.42 -10.55 -10.75
C LEU A 30 -2.86 -9.34 -9.93
N SER A 31 -3.61 -8.42 -10.51
CA SER A 31 -4.13 -7.23 -9.83
C SER A 31 -5.08 -7.60 -8.69
N LEU A 32 -5.96 -8.57 -8.91
CA LEU A 32 -6.86 -9.09 -7.88
C LEU A 32 -6.07 -9.72 -6.73
N THR A 33 -5.06 -10.53 -7.04
CA THR A 33 -4.22 -11.17 -6.02
C THR A 33 -3.50 -10.14 -5.16
N ILE A 34 -2.89 -9.12 -5.76
CA ILE A 34 -2.17 -8.06 -5.05
C ILE A 34 -3.16 -7.26 -4.18
N LEU A 35 -4.33 -6.89 -4.72
CA LEU A 35 -5.35 -6.15 -3.98
C LEU A 35 -5.80 -6.91 -2.74
N VAL A 36 -6.19 -8.17 -2.90
CA VAL A 36 -6.68 -9.01 -1.79
C VAL A 36 -5.57 -9.27 -0.77
N TRP A 37 -4.37 -9.55 -1.23
CA TRP A 37 -3.22 -9.81 -0.36
C TRP A 37 -2.89 -8.60 0.50
N VAL A 38 -2.71 -7.44 -0.10
CA VAL A 38 -2.38 -6.20 0.63
C VAL A 38 -3.53 -5.79 1.55
N PHE A 39 -4.78 -5.92 1.10
CA PHE A 39 -5.94 -5.63 1.92
C PHE A 39 -6.01 -6.53 3.16
N LEU A 40 -5.78 -7.83 3.02
CA LEU A 40 -5.77 -8.76 4.16
C LEU A 40 -4.61 -8.49 5.11
N MET A 41 -3.42 -8.16 4.58
CA MET A 41 -2.28 -7.77 5.41
C MET A 41 -2.57 -6.52 6.24
N ASN A 42 -3.22 -5.52 5.65
CA ASN A 42 -3.60 -4.30 6.34
C ASN A 42 -4.75 -4.53 7.32
N LEU A 43 -5.68 -5.44 7.01
CA LEU A 43 -6.77 -5.82 7.89
C LEU A 43 -6.28 -6.47 9.19
N MET A 44 -5.13 -7.13 9.17
CA MET A 44 -4.51 -7.69 10.38
C MET A 44 -4.13 -6.61 11.41
N ASP A 45 -3.99 -5.36 10.99
CA ASP A 45 -3.72 -4.23 11.89
C ASP A 45 -4.92 -3.87 12.79
N LEU A 46 -6.12 -4.29 12.41
CA LEU A 46 -7.32 -4.14 13.25
C LEU A 46 -7.38 -5.15 14.41
N VAL A 47 -6.58 -6.19 14.37
CA VAL A 47 -6.46 -7.13 15.50
C VAL A 47 -5.63 -6.45 16.59
N PRO A 48 -6.12 -6.43 17.88
CA PRO A 48 -5.36 -5.82 18.96
C PRO A 48 -3.93 -6.35 19.01
N VAL A 49 -2.97 -5.44 18.95
CA VAL A 49 -1.52 -5.73 18.81
C VAL A 49 -0.99 -6.58 19.97
N ASP A 50 -1.64 -6.53 21.13
CA ASP A 50 -1.18 -7.18 22.36
C ASP A 50 -1.66 -8.63 22.52
N ILE A 51 -2.78 -9.01 21.91
CA ILE A 51 -3.42 -10.33 22.16
C ILE A 51 -2.57 -11.46 21.57
N ILE A 52 -2.14 -11.34 20.32
CA ILE A 52 -1.42 -12.40 19.61
C ILE A 52 0.01 -12.57 20.15
N PRO A 53 0.81 -11.49 20.35
CA PRO A 53 2.13 -11.61 20.97
C PRO A 53 2.08 -12.16 22.39
N HIS A 54 1.04 -11.79 23.18
CA HIS A 54 0.87 -12.32 24.53
C HIS A 54 0.56 -13.82 24.52
N ALA A 55 -0.31 -14.27 23.63
CA ALA A 55 -0.59 -15.68 23.43
C ALA A 55 0.65 -16.45 22.92
N ALA A 56 1.42 -15.86 22.02
CA ALA A 56 2.67 -16.44 21.50
C ALA A 56 3.75 -16.54 22.60
N ALA A 57 3.84 -15.56 23.49
CA ALA A 57 4.75 -15.59 24.63
C ALA A 57 4.41 -16.74 25.60
N LEU A 58 3.12 -17.02 25.81
CA LEU A 58 2.66 -18.18 26.61
C LEU A 58 3.04 -19.52 25.95
N MET A 59 3.18 -19.54 24.62
CA MET A 59 3.62 -20.71 23.86
C MET A 59 5.15 -20.82 23.75
N GLY A 60 5.91 -19.92 24.39
CA GLY A 60 7.37 -19.93 24.40
C GLY A 60 8.03 -19.23 23.21
N ILE A 61 7.29 -18.46 22.43
CA ILE A 61 7.83 -17.65 21.34
C ILE A 61 8.13 -16.24 21.88
N PRO A 62 9.43 -15.86 22.02
CA PRO A 62 9.80 -14.62 22.73
C PRO A 62 9.47 -13.34 21.96
N TYR A 63 9.30 -13.42 20.63
CA TYR A 63 8.99 -12.27 19.80
C TYR A 63 8.12 -12.65 18.60
N MET A 64 6.96 -12.04 18.51
CA MET A 64 6.05 -12.19 17.37
C MET A 64 5.50 -10.84 16.92
N LYS A 65 5.75 -10.47 15.68
CA LYS A 65 5.20 -9.28 15.05
C LYS A 65 3.95 -9.66 14.26
N VAL A 66 2.80 -9.06 14.61
CA VAL A 66 1.51 -9.42 14.01
C VAL A 66 1.33 -8.76 12.64
N VAL A 67 1.74 -7.49 12.52
CA VAL A 67 1.54 -6.70 11.31
C VAL A 67 2.83 -6.61 10.52
N ALA A 68 2.88 -7.30 9.37
CA ALA A 68 4.06 -7.29 8.50
C ALA A 68 4.28 -5.93 7.82
N THR A 69 3.21 -5.17 7.57
CA THR A 69 3.25 -3.88 6.86
C THR A 69 3.73 -2.70 7.71
N THR A 70 3.89 -2.87 9.02
CA THR A 70 4.59 -1.90 9.89
C THR A 70 6.11 -1.99 9.80
N ASP A 71 6.64 -2.97 9.06
CA ASP A 71 8.07 -3.09 8.79
C ASP A 71 8.39 -2.39 7.46
N PRO A 72 9.27 -1.35 7.45
CA PRO A 72 9.65 -0.65 6.22
C PRO A 72 10.33 -1.58 5.22
N ASN A 73 11.05 -2.61 5.67
CA ASN A 73 11.70 -3.57 4.78
C ASN A 73 10.66 -4.40 4.00
N ALA A 74 9.60 -4.84 4.66
CA ALA A 74 8.54 -5.62 4.02
C ALA A 74 7.76 -4.77 3.01
N THR A 75 7.37 -3.55 3.38
CA THR A 75 6.61 -2.64 2.50
C THR A 75 7.43 -2.19 1.29
N MET A 76 8.71 -1.88 1.49
CA MET A 76 9.61 -1.54 0.37
C MET A 76 9.88 -2.74 -0.52
N GLY A 77 10.03 -3.94 0.04
CA GLY A 77 10.18 -5.18 -0.71
C GLY A 77 8.97 -5.46 -1.61
N MET A 78 7.76 -5.31 -1.09
CA MET A 78 6.53 -5.46 -1.87
C MET A 78 6.41 -4.40 -2.96
N SER A 79 6.68 -3.14 -2.63
CA SER A 79 6.63 -2.04 -3.57
C SER A 79 7.64 -2.21 -4.72
N LEU A 80 8.86 -2.61 -4.42
CA LEU A 80 9.88 -2.91 -5.43
C LEU A 80 9.49 -4.11 -6.30
N SER A 81 8.91 -5.15 -5.73
CA SER A 81 8.45 -6.32 -6.49
C SER A 81 7.37 -5.94 -7.51
N VAL A 82 6.38 -5.15 -7.08
CA VAL A 82 5.33 -4.63 -7.98
C VAL A 82 5.93 -3.70 -9.03
N PHE A 83 6.88 -2.86 -8.64
CA PHE A 83 7.57 -1.96 -9.58
C PHE A 83 8.31 -2.73 -10.68
N PHE A 84 9.04 -3.79 -10.35
CA PHE A 84 9.72 -4.63 -11.34
C PHE A 84 8.71 -5.32 -12.27
N LEU A 85 7.57 -5.76 -11.76
CA LEU A 85 6.50 -6.30 -12.59
C LEU A 85 5.95 -5.25 -13.56
N VAL A 86 5.66 -4.05 -13.07
CA VAL A 86 5.18 -2.94 -13.90
C VAL A 86 6.22 -2.58 -14.97
N LEU A 87 7.48 -2.52 -14.61
CA LEU A 87 8.58 -2.25 -15.54
C LEU A 87 8.67 -3.32 -16.64
N TYR A 88 8.62 -4.59 -16.24
CA TYR A 88 8.63 -5.72 -17.17
C TYR A 88 7.48 -5.65 -18.18
N TYR A 89 6.26 -5.42 -17.70
CA TYR A 89 5.09 -5.34 -18.57
C TYR A 89 5.13 -4.11 -19.47
N ASN A 90 5.60 -2.96 -18.98
CA ASN A 90 5.77 -1.77 -19.80
C ASN A 90 6.75 -2.01 -20.96
N ILE A 91 7.89 -2.64 -20.68
CA ILE A 91 8.89 -2.99 -21.72
C ILE A 91 8.30 -4.00 -22.70
N LYS A 92 7.56 -5.00 -22.22
CA LYS A 92 6.97 -6.04 -23.06
C LYS A 92 5.87 -5.51 -23.99
N MET A 93 5.05 -4.55 -23.51
CA MET A 93 3.91 -4.02 -24.27
C MET A 93 4.31 -2.87 -25.22
N LYS A 94 5.15 -1.94 -24.77
CA LYS A 94 5.58 -0.77 -25.55
C LYS A 94 6.77 -1.09 -26.45
N GLY A 95 7.50 -2.18 -26.16
CA GLY A 95 8.79 -2.48 -26.77
C GLY A 95 9.94 -1.70 -26.12
N PRO A 96 11.16 -2.26 -26.12
CA PRO A 96 12.31 -1.62 -25.45
C PRO A 96 12.71 -0.29 -26.09
N ILE A 97 12.54 -0.16 -27.40
CA ILE A 97 12.90 1.07 -28.14
C ILE A 97 11.92 2.20 -27.82
N ASN A 98 10.62 1.93 -27.85
CA ASN A 98 9.58 2.93 -27.55
C ASN A 98 9.57 3.30 -26.07
N PHE A 99 9.89 2.37 -25.20
CA PHE A 99 10.06 2.63 -23.77
C PHE A 99 11.23 3.59 -23.52
N GLY A 100 12.40 3.33 -24.15
CA GLY A 100 13.55 4.21 -24.07
C GLY A 100 13.31 5.59 -24.70
N ALA A 101 12.64 5.64 -25.85
CA ALA A 101 12.29 6.90 -26.50
C ALA A 101 11.36 7.76 -25.63
N GLY A 102 10.47 7.13 -24.84
CA GLY A 102 9.58 7.82 -23.89
C GLY A 102 10.33 8.68 -22.89
N PHE A 103 11.49 8.26 -22.42
CA PHE A 103 12.34 9.03 -21.49
C PHE A 103 12.81 10.37 -22.05
N PHE A 104 12.92 10.49 -23.38
CA PHE A 104 13.40 11.69 -24.03
C PHE A 104 12.29 12.57 -24.62
N THR A 105 11.12 11.99 -24.88
CA THR A 105 10.01 12.68 -25.55
C THR A 105 8.92 13.17 -24.61
N HIS A 106 8.85 12.66 -23.38
CA HIS A 106 7.88 13.09 -22.39
C HIS A 106 8.56 13.82 -21.22
N PRO A 107 7.95 14.86 -20.60
CA PRO A 107 6.67 15.49 -20.94
C PRO A 107 6.72 16.54 -22.07
N ILE A 108 7.89 17.05 -22.42
CA ILE A 108 8.03 18.13 -23.40
C ILE A 108 8.61 17.59 -24.71
N PRO A 109 7.88 17.61 -25.85
CA PRO A 109 8.35 17.08 -27.11
C PRO A 109 9.33 18.06 -27.81
N SER A 110 10.44 18.39 -27.15
CA SER A 110 11.48 19.27 -27.68
C SER A 110 12.86 18.64 -27.50
N ILE A 111 13.67 18.66 -28.54
CA ILE A 111 15.05 18.13 -28.51
C ILE A 111 15.91 18.84 -27.48
N TRP A 112 15.71 20.14 -27.28
CA TRP A 112 16.42 20.93 -26.26
C TRP A 112 16.03 20.57 -24.82
N ALA A 113 14.84 20.02 -24.62
CA ALA A 113 14.37 19.57 -23.32
C ALA A 113 14.70 18.10 -23.03
N ALA A 114 15.30 17.37 -23.96
CA ALA A 114 15.62 15.95 -23.80
C ALA A 114 16.40 15.61 -22.52
N PRO A 115 17.48 16.31 -22.12
CA PRO A 115 18.17 16.01 -20.87
C PRO A 115 17.34 16.29 -19.62
N PHE A 116 16.46 17.31 -19.68
CA PHE A 116 15.56 17.64 -18.60
C PHE A 116 14.42 16.62 -18.48
N ASN A 117 13.84 16.19 -19.59
CA ASN A 117 12.84 15.13 -19.65
C ASN A 117 13.39 13.81 -19.08
N PHE A 118 14.61 13.44 -19.46
CA PHE A 118 15.27 12.25 -18.96
C PHE A 118 15.45 12.29 -17.44
N MET A 119 15.87 13.43 -16.90
CA MET A 119 16.01 13.60 -15.46
C MET A 119 14.66 13.50 -14.74
N LEU A 120 13.62 14.14 -15.26
CA LEU A 120 12.27 14.08 -14.68
C LEU A 120 11.70 12.66 -14.70
N GLU A 121 11.85 11.95 -15.81
CA GLU A 121 11.34 10.58 -15.94
C GLU A 121 12.06 9.59 -15.03
N ILE A 122 13.38 9.74 -14.83
CA ILE A 122 14.12 8.94 -13.85
C ILE A 122 13.62 9.23 -12.42
N VAL A 123 13.43 10.49 -12.06
CA VAL A 123 12.91 10.87 -10.75
C VAL A 123 11.53 10.30 -10.54
N ASP A 124 10.63 10.39 -11.53
CA ASP A 124 9.28 9.83 -11.46
C ASP A 124 9.31 8.29 -11.34
N LEU A 125 10.20 7.65 -12.09
CA LEU A 125 10.39 6.20 -12.05
C LEU A 125 10.83 5.69 -10.66
N ILE A 126 11.74 6.41 -10.00
CA ILE A 126 12.22 6.07 -8.65
C ILE A 126 11.19 6.48 -7.58
N ALA A 127 10.51 7.61 -7.77
CA ALA A 127 9.53 8.11 -6.83
C ALA A 127 8.30 7.20 -6.69
N LYS A 128 7.88 6.51 -7.75
CA LYS A 128 6.72 5.62 -7.73
C LYS A 128 6.83 4.50 -6.69
N PRO A 129 7.84 3.61 -6.71
CA PRO A 129 7.96 2.55 -5.72
C PRO A 129 8.21 3.10 -4.32
N LEU A 130 8.99 4.16 -4.21
CA LEU A 130 9.26 4.81 -2.93
C LEU A 130 7.97 5.37 -2.31
N SER A 131 7.17 6.09 -3.09
CA SER A 131 5.90 6.65 -2.64
C SER A 131 4.91 5.57 -2.20
N HIS A 132 4.79 4.47 -2.94
CA HIS A 132 3.90 3.38 -2.58
C HIS A 132 4.35 2.65 -1.31
N GLY A 133 5.63 2.33 -1.20
CA GLY A 133 6.19 1.67 -0.02
C GLY A 133 6.10 2.54 1.25
N LEU A 134 6.46 3.81 1.14
CA LEU A 134 6.37 4.75 2.26
C LEU A 134 4.93 5.07 2.66
N ARG A 135 4.00 5.11 1.72
CA ARG A 135 2.58 5.34 2.03
C ARG A 135 2.02 4.19 2.85
N LEU A 136 2.29 2.96 2.41
CA LEU A 136 1.84 1.76 3.11
C LEU A 136 2.42 1.68 4.52
N PHE A 137 3.73 1.83 4.64
CA PHE A 137 4.42 1.85 5.93
C PHE A 137 3.96 3.02 6.81
N GLY A 138 3.94 4.25 6.27
CA GLY A 138 3.66 5.46 7.03
C GLY A 138 2.25 5.50 7.61
N ASN A 139 1.25 5.08 6.84
CA ASN A 139 -0.13 5.08 7.31
C ASN A 139 -0.36 4.07 8.44
N LEU A 140 0.19 2.87 8.31
CA LEU A 140 0.01 1.82 9.32
C LEU A 140 0.85 2.10 10.56
N TYR A 141 2.10 2.49 10.39
CA TYR A 141 2.97 2.85 11.51
C TYR A 141 2.44 4.06 12.29
N ALA A 142 2.01 5.11 11.60
CA ALA A 142 1.41 6.28 12.25
C ALA A 142 0.11 5.91 12.96
N GLY A 143 -0.71 5.03 12.37
CA GLY A 143 -1.94 4.52 12.98
C GLY A 143 -1.67 3.80 14.30
N GLU A 144 -0.70 2.90 14.32
CA GLU A 144 -0.28 2.17 15.51
C GLU A 144 0.25 3.12 16.61
N MET A 145 1.10 4.07 16.23
CA MET A 145 1.63 5.06 17.18
C MET A 145 0.55 5.93 17.80
N ILE A 146 -0.46 6.34 17.03
CA ILE A 146 -1.59 7.12 17.56
C ILE A 146 -2.44 6.29 18.52
N PHE A 147 -2.69 5.02 18.26
CA PHE A 147 -3.36 4.13 19.19
C PHE A 147 -2.61 4.03 20.53
N ILE A 148 -1.29 3.90 20.48
CA ILE A 148 -0.43 3.87 21.68
C ILE A 148 -0.53 5.19 22.46
N LEU A 149 -0.46 6.33 21.77
CA LEU A 149 -0.57 7.65 22.39
C LEU A 149 -1.94 7.87 23.07
N ILE A 150 -3.02 7.44 22.42
CA ILE A 150 -4.37 7.49 23.00
C ILE A 150 -4.47 6.56 24.21
N ALA A 151 -3.85 5.39 24.16
CA ALA A 151 -3.82 4.45 25.27
C ALA A 151 -3.15 5.04 26.52
N LEU A 152 -2.15 5.90 26.38
CA LEU A 152 -1.53 6.62 27.51
C LEU A 152 -2.49 7.58 28.24
N LEU A 153 -3.51 8.11 27.55
CA LEU A 153 -4.52 8.95 28.18
C LEU A 153 -5.35 8.19 29.24
N TYR A 154 -5.52 6.88 29.08
CA TYR A 154 -6.26 6.08 30.06
C TYR A 154 -5.58 6.01 31.43
N SER A 155 -4.25 6.17 31.48
CA SER A 155 -3.49 6.15 32.74
C SER A 155 -3.50 7.48 33.48
N SER A 156 -4.00 8.56 32.86
CA SER A 156 -3.87 9.94 33.36
C SER A 156 -5.05 10.45 34.21
N GLY A 157 -6.05 9.60 34.51
CA GLY A 157 -7.18 9.95 35.36
C GLY A 157 -8.55 9.78 34.66
N PHE A 158 -9.63 9.86 35.44
CA PHE A 158 -10.99 9.53 34.99
C PHE A 158 -11.47 10.40 33.81
N VAL A 159 -11.25 11.72 33.86
CA VAL A 159 -11.72 12.65 32.83
C VAL A 159 -10.93 12.45 31.53
N LEU A 160 -9.61 12.32 31.63
CA LEU A 160 -8.72 12.06 30.48
C LEU A 160 -8.94 10.65 29.91
N GLY A 161 -9.26 9.69 30.74
CA GLY A 161 -9.63 8.33 30.31
C GLY A 161 -10.92 8.30 29.49
N LEU A 162 -11.94 9.06 29.89
CA LEU A 162 -13.20 9.19 29.13
C LEU A 162 -12.94 9.83 27.76
N LEU A 163 -12.13 10.88 27.74
CA LEU A 163 -11.73 11.59 26.51
C LEU A 163 -10.89 10.68 25.60
N GLY A 164 -9.99 9.90 26.18
CA GLY A 164 -9.23 8.87 25.49
C GLY A 164 -10.12 7.82 24.81
N GLY A 165 -11.21 7.39 25.47
CA GLY A 165 -12.19 6.46 24.90
C GLY A 165 -12.88 7.00 23.65
N VAL A 166 -13.34 8.26 23.71
CA VAL A 166 -13.96 8.92 22.55
C VAL A 166 -12.96 9.08 21.41
N MET A 167 -11.74 9.50 21.70
CA MET A 167 -10.69 9.65 20.70
C MET A 167 -10.31 8.32 20.07
N GLN A 168 -10.22 7.26 20.85
CA GLN A 168 -9.91 5.93 20.35
C GLN A 168 -10.98 5.42 19.40
N TRP A 169 -12.25 5.65 19.72
CA TRP A 169 -13.35 5.27 18.86
C TRP A 169 -13.36 6.02 17.54
N ALA A 170 -13.19 7.35 17.59
CA ALA A 170 -13.08 8.18 16.41
C ALA A 170 -11.87 7.79 15.53
N TRP A 171 -10.71 7.53 16.17
CA TRP A 171 -9.50 7.11 15.47
C TRP A 171 -9.65 5.71 14.85
N ALA A 172 -10.31 4.78 15.50
CA ALA A 172 -10.56 3.44 14.95
C ALA A 172 -11.38 3.51 13.66
N ILE A 173 -12.45 4.32 13.63
CA ILE A 173 -13.25 4.53 12.41
C ILE A 173 -12.39 5.11 11.30
N PHE A 174 -11.58 6.13 11.61
CA PHE A 174 -10.69 6.76 10.64
C PHE A 174 -9.61 5.79 10.12
N HIS A 175 -9.08 4.95 10.99
CA HIS A 175 -8.09 3.95 10.64
C HIS A 175 -8.65 2.86 9.70
N ILE A 176 -9.90 2.43 9.92
CA ILE A 176 -10.59 1.51 9.01
C ILE A 176 -10.76 2.14 7.62
N LEU A 177 -11.10 3.44 7.56
CA LEU A 177 -11.17 4.17 6.28
C LEU A 177 -9.81 4.23 5.57
N ILE A 178 -8.74 4.49 6.31
CA ILE A 178 -7.37 4.50 5.75
C ILE A 178 -7.03 3.13 5.14
N ILE A 179 -7.28 2.05 5.87
CA ILE A 179 -7.03 0.67 5.39
C ILE A 179 -7.80 0.37 4.11
N GLY A 180 -9.06 0.80 4.03
CA GLY A 180 -9.89 0.59 2.84
C GLY A 180 -9.48 1.41 1.62
N LEU A 181 -9.01 2.66 1.84
CA LEU A 181 -8.61 3.57 0.77
C LEU A 181 -7.18 3.34 0.27
N GLN A 182 -6.35 2.74 1.07
CA GLN A 182 -4.92 2.55 0.79
C GLN A 182 -4.66 1.42 -0.20
#